data_0ba87fec6aa85b065b3e33331c07e18e
#
_entry.id   0ba87fec6aa85b065b3e33331c07e18e
#
_cell.length_a   1.000
_cell.length_b   1.000
_cell.length_c   1.000
_cell.angle_alpha   90.00
_cell.angle_beta   90.00
_cell.angle_gamma   90.00
#
_symmetry.space_group_name_H-M   'P 1'
#
loop_
_entity.id
_entity.type
_entity.pdbx_description
1 polymer ?
#
loop_
_entity_poly.entity_id
_entity_poly.type
_entity_poly.pdbx_seq_one_letter_code
_entity_poly.pdbx_strand_id
1 'polypeptide(L)'
;MEYALYDHQDDWFADRRPERKFLAYARTAGLNPDSFQVCLTQRRHWPTIQANRCTGEKLGVNGTPTLYVNGQALSFTPAFDDLTRIVDSVAALARGSAPASRR
;
A
#
# COMPACT_ATOMS: atom_id res chain seq x y z
N MET A 1 -2.86 8.73 11.41
CA MET A 1 -3.95 9.10 10.46
C MET A 1 -4.47 7.92 9.67
N GLU A 2 -3.59 7.02 9.27
CA GLU A 2 -3.97 5.85 8.48
C GLU A 2 -5.08 5.03 9.14
N TYR A 3 -4.93 4.72 10.44
CA TYR A 3 -5.96 3.97 11.15
C TYR A 3 -7.29 4.72 11.22
N ALA A 4 -7.25 6.05 11.38
CA ALA A 4 -8.46 6.84 11.41
C ALA A 4 -9.21 6.78 10.07
N LEU A 5 -8.51 6.74 8.96
CA LEU A 5 -9.11 6.60 7.63
C LEU A 5 -9.83 5.27 7.50
N TYR A 6 -9.22 4.18 7.92
CA TYR A 6 -9.86 2.86 7.85
C TYR A 6 -11.01 2.72 8.85
N ASP A 7 -10.81 3.18 10.08
CA ASP A 7 -11.83 3.06 11.14
C ASP A 7 -13.09 3.87 10.81
N HIS A 8 -12.94 4.99 10.10
CA HIS A 8 -14.04 5.87 9.74
C HIS A 8 -14.38 5.84 8.25
N GLN A 9 -14.05 4.75 7.58
CA GLN A 9 -14.24 4.63 6.13
C GLN A 9 -15.69 4.90 5.72
N ASP A 10 -16.65 4.43 6.48
CA ASP A 10 -18.07 4.63 6.17
C ASP A 10 -18.45 6.10 6.21
N ASP A 11 -17.77 6.91 7.03
CA ASP A 11 -18.08 8.32 7.18
C ASP A 11 -17.62 9.15 5.97
N TRP A 12 -16.45 8.83 5.42
CA TRP A 12 -15.89 9.65 4.34
C TRP A 12 -16.08 9.05 2.94
N PHE A 13 -16.28 7.76 2.82
CA PHE A 13 -16.36 7.09 1.52
C PHE A 13 -17.54 7.59 0.69
N ALA A 14 -18.68 7.81 1.32
CA ALA A 14 -19.88 8.28 0.65
C ALA A 14 -19.99 9.81 0.59
N ASP A 15 -19.06 10.52 1.19
CA ASP A 15 -19.08 11.98 1.20
C ASP A 15 -18.51 12.51 -0.11
N ARG A 16 -19.23 13.45 -0.74
CA ARG A 16 -18.75 14.08 -1.97
C ARG A 16 -17.56 14.99 -1.74
N ARG A 17 -17.39 15.49 -0.52
CA ARG A 17 -16.31 16.40 -0.13
C ARG A 17 -15.71 15.95 1.19
N PRO A 18 -14.93 14.86 1.16
CA PRO A 18 -14.39 14.28 2.39
C PRO A 18 -13.25 15.07 3.01
N GLU A 19 -12.78 16.15 2.38
CA GLU A 19 -11.58 16.90 2.81
C GLU A 19 -11.70 17.41 4.24
N ARG A 20 -12.88 17.84 4.66
CA ARG A 20 -13.10 18.28 6.04
C ARG A 20 -12.87 17.16 7.04
N LYS A 21 -13.34 15.98 6.70
CA LYS A 21 -13.17 14.81 7.55
C LYS A 21 -11.70 14.41 7.62
N PHE A 22 -11.00 14.43 6.48
CA PHE A 22 -9.58 14.15 6.44
C PHE A 22 -8.79 15.16 7.28
N LEU A 23 -9.15 16.43 7.23
CA LEU A 23 -8.51 17.47 8.04
C LEU A 23 -8.72 17.21 9.54
N ALA A 24 -9.93 16.82 9.93
CA ALA A 24 -10.22 16.49 11.32
C ALA A 24 -9.40 15.27 11.78
N TYR A 25 -9.28 14.25 10.96
CA TYR A 25 -8.47 13.07 11.29
C TYR A 25 -6.98 13.43 11.41
N ALA A 26 -6.50 14.32 10.56
CA ALA A 26 -5.12 14.79 10.63
C ALA A 26 -4.85 15.52 11.94
N ARG A 27 -5.76 16.37 12.38
CA ARG A 27 -5.65 17.06 13.68
C ARG A 27 -5.61 16.08 14.83
N THR A 28 -6.50 15.10 14.83
CA THR A 28 -6.56 14.08 15.87
C THR A 28 -5.28 13.25 15.89
N ALA A 29 -4.66 13.01 14.75
CA ALA A 29 -3.40 12.28 14.65
C ALA A 29 -2.17 13.12 15.00
N GLY A 30 -2.34 14.39 15.36
CA GLY A 30 -1.24 15.27 15.75
C GLY A 30 -0.51 15.92 14.59
N LEU A 31 -1.06 15.88 13.40
CA LEU A 31 -0.47 16.53 12.23
C LEU A 31 -0.81 18.03 12.22
N ASN A 32 0.07 18.82 11.60
CA ASN A 32 -0.21 20.23 11.38
C ASN A 32 -1.34 20.37 10.34
N PRO A 33 -2.51 20.91 10.71
CA PRO A 33 -3.64 20.96 9.78
C PRO A 33 -3.39 21.84 8.57
N ASP A 34 -2.65 22.93 8.72
CA ASP A 34 -2.38 23.83 7.59
C ASP A 34 -1.46 23.17 6.56
N SER A 35 -0.40 22.53 7.01
CA SER A 35 0.51 21.79 6.14
C SER A 35 -0.20 20.64 5.45
N PHE A 36 -1.06 19.93 6.17
CA PHE A 36 -1.86 18.85 5.61
C PHE A 36 -2.78 19.36 4.52
N GLN A 37 -3.48 20.46 4.77
CA GLN A 37 -4.41 21.04 3.81
C GLN A 37 -3.70 21.48 2.52
N VAL A 38 -2.54 22.11 2.64
CA VAL A 38 -1.74 22.53 1.50
C VAL A 38 -1.30 21.32 0.68
N CYS A 39 -0.80 20.29 1.34
CA CYS A 39 -0.39 19.05 0.68
C CYS A 39 -1.54 18.40 -0.08
N LEU A 40 -2.71 18.34 0.52
CA LEU A 40 -3.90 17.74 -0.07
C LEU A 40 -4.38 18.55 -1.26
N THR A 41 -4.47 19.88 -1.12
CA THR A 41 -4.94 20.77 -2.17
C THR A 41 -4.00 20.79 -3.37
N GLN A 42 -2.70 20.78 -3.14
CA GLN A 42 -1.69 20.77 -4.20
C GLN A 42 -1.48 19.39 -4.82
N ARG A 43 -2.11 18.37 -4.27
CA ARG A 43 -1.94 16.99 -4.75
C ARG A 43 -0.47 16.61 -4.87
N ARG A 44 0.30 16.92 -3.84
CA ARG A 44 1.77 16.81 -3.86
C ARG A 44 2.26 15.41 -4.23
N HIS A 45 1.56 14.37 -3.79
CA HIS A 45 1.94 12.98 -4.00
C HIS A 45 1.26 12.34 -5.21
N TRP A 46 0.45 13.11 -5.93
CA TRP A 46 -0.29 12.58 -7.08
C TRP A 46 0.60 11.97 -8.15
N PRO A 47 1.72 12.60 -8.55
CA PRO A 47 2.61 11.99 -9.55
C PRO A 47 3.14 10.61 -9.11
N THR A 48 3.47 10.46 -7.83
CA THR A 48 3.94 9.17 -7.29
C THR A 48 2.84 8.12 -7.36
N ILE A 49 1.62 8.50 -6.99
CA ILE A 49 0.46 7.60 -7.04
C ILE A 49 0.21 7.15 -8.49
N GLN A 50 0.26 8.08 -9.43
CA GLN A 50 0.09 7.76 -10.85
C GLN A 50 1.17 6.82 -11.36
N ALA A 51 2.43 7.07 -11.00
CA ALA A 51 3.53 6.20 -11.38
C ALA A 51 3.36 4.79 -10.84
N ASN A 52 2.95 4.66 -9.59
CA ASN A 52 2.69 3.36 -8.96
C ASN A 52 1.55 2.62 -9.65
N ARG A 53 0.49 3.34 -10.00
CA ARG A 53 -0.62 2.76 -10.74
C ARG A 53 -0.18 2.22 -12.10
N CYS A 54 0.63 2.99 -12.83
CA CYS A 54 1.17 2.55 -14.12
C CYS A 54 2.02 1.30 -13.97
N THR A 55 2.83 1.22 -12.93
CA THR A 55 3.65 0.04 -12.66
C THR A 55 2.76 -1.18 -12.42
N GLY A 56 1.70 -1.04 -11.61
CA GLY A 56 0.76 -2.11 -11.37
C GLY A 56 0.08 -2.58 -12.65
N GLU A 57 -0.36 -1.65 -13.50
CA GLU A 57 -0.98 -1.99 -14.77
C GLU A 57 -0.03 -2.76 -15.69
N LYS A 58 1.24 -2.36 -15.76
CA LYS A 58 2.27 -3.06 -16.56
C LYS A 58 2.52 -4.46 -16.06
N LEU A 59 2.40 -4.68 -14.75
CA LEU A 59 2.55 -6.00 -14.14
C LEU A 59 1.29 -6.86 -14.25
N GLY A 60 0.21 -6.32 -14.81
CA GLY A 60 -1.04 -7.05 -14.97
C GLY A 60 -1.91 -7.07 -13.72
N VAL A 61 -1.68 -6.17 -12.78
CA VAL A 61 -2.51 -6.07 -11.57
C VAL A 61 -3.87 -5.49 -11.94
N ASN A 62 -4.93 -6.25 -11.69
CA ASN A 62 -6.30 -5.84 -12.02
C ASN A 62 -7.28 -6.02 -10.86
N GLY A 63 -6.80 -6.30 -9.68
CA GLY A 63 -7.62 -6.47 -8.49
C GLY A 63 -6.81 -6.37 -7.22
N THR A 64 -7.49 -6.20 -6.10
CA THR A 64 -6.86 -6.04 -4.79
C THR A 64 -7.42 -7.03 -3.79
N PRO A 65 -6.60 -7.56 -2.89
CA PRO A 65 -5.15 -7.41 -2.90
C PRO A 65 -4.47 -8.27 -3.97
N THR A 66 -3.31 -7.82 -4.43
CA THR A 66 -2.45 -8.59 -5.33
C THR A 66 -1.08 -8.71 -4.68
N LEU A 67 -0.57 -9.92 -4.57
CA LEU A 67 0.68 -10.20 -3.89
C LEU A 67 1.72 -10.76 -4.87
N TYR A 68 2.94 -10.26 -4.75
CA TYR A 68 4.11 -10.75 -5.46
C TYR A 68 5.16 -11.16 -4.45
N VAL A 69 5.77 -12.32 -4.67
CA VAL A 69 6.90 -12.77 -3.86
C VAL A 69 8.06 -13.02 -4.81
N ASN A 70 9.14 -12.26 -4.67
CA ASN A 70 10.32 -12.32 -5.54
C ASN A 70 9.95 -12.25 -7.03
N GLY A 71 9.04 -11.34 -7.38
CA GLY A 71 8.64 -11.14 -8.76
C GLY A 71 7.59 -12.12 -9.29
N GLN A 72 7.18 -13.08 -8.48
CA GLN A 72 6.13 -14.02 -8.87
C GLN A 72 4.80 -13.63 -8.26
N ALA A 73 3.78 -13.52 -9.12
CA ALA A 73 2.43 -13.23 -8.67
C ALA A 73 1.82 -14.47 -8.01
N LEU A 74 1.16 -14.26 -6.88
CA LEU A 74 0.36 -15.29 -6.25
C LEU A 74 -1.05 -15.28 -6.87
N SER A 75 -1.57 -16.47 -7.20
CA SER A 75 -2.89 -16.60 -7.81
C SER A 75 -4.04 -16.45 -6.81
N PHE A 76 -3.72 -16.33 -5.53
CA PHE A 76 -4.70 -16.24 -4.45
C PHE A 76 -4.12 -15.39 -3.33
N THR A 77 -5.00 -14.96 -2.40
CA THR A 77 -4.57 -14.25 -1.20
C THR A 77 -4.42 -15.28 -0.07
N PRO A 78 -3.18 -15.62 0.31
CA PRO A 78 -2.96 -16.65 1.31
C PRO A 78 -3.25 -16.13 2.73
N ALA A 79 -3.58 -17.05 3.64
CA ALA A 79 -3.58 -16.76 5.07
C ALA A 79 -2.14 -16.47 5.52
N PHE A 80 -2.01 -15.83 6.68
CA PHE A 80 -0.69 -15.41 7.17
C PHE A 80 0.31 -16.58 7.27
N ASP A 81 -0.13 -17.72 7.79
CA ASP A 81 0.76 -18.87 7.95
C ASP A 81 1.21 -19.43 6.60
N ASP A 82 0.32 -19.45 5.62
CA ASP A 82 0.64 -19.89 4.27
C ASP A 82 1.61 -18.92 3.59
N LEU A 83 1.41 -17.62 3.79
CA LEU A 83 2.32 -16.62 3.26
C LEU A 83 3.71 -16.78 3.86
N THR A 84 3.81 -17.02 5.17
CA THR A 84 5.09 -17.28 5.83
C THR A 84 5.80 -18.46 5.21
N ARG A 85 5.10 -19.54 4.96
CA ARG A 85 5.69 -20.72 4.31
C ARG A 85 6.17 -20.44 2.90
N ILE A 86 5.40 -19.66 2.12
CA ILE A 86 5.78 -19.27 0.77
C ILE A 86 7.07 -18.45 0.81
N VAL A 87 7.12 -17.45 1.69
CA VAL A 87 8.29 -16.57 1.83
C VAL A 87 9.52 -17.39 2.25
N ASP A 88 9.36 -18.28 3.22
CA ASP A 88 10.46 -19.13 3.70
C ASP A 88 10.96 -20.07 2.59
N SER A 89 10.05 -20.65 1.81
CA SER A 89 10.42 -21.51 0.69
C SER A 89 11.22 -20.78 -0.37
N VAL A 90 10.78 -19.56 -0.73
CA VAL A 90 11.48 -18.74 -1.72
C VAL A 90 12.85 -18.31 -1.19
N ALA A 91 12.94 -17.95 0.08
CA ALA A 91 14.21 -17.60 0.70
C ALA A 91 15.17 -18.79 0.73
N ALA A 92 14.68 -19.97 1.03
CA ALA A 92 15.49 -21.18 1.04
C ALA A 92 16.02 -21.53 -0.36
N LEU A 93 15.18 -21.43 -1.39
CA LEU A 93 15.59 -21.64 -2.77
C LEU A 93 16.64 -20.62 -3.20
N ALA A 94 16.47 -19.36 -2.85
CA ALA A 94 17.43 -18.31 -3.17
C ALA A 94 18.79 -18.60 -2.50
N ARG A 95 18.78 -19.05 -1.25
CA ARG A 95 20.02 -19.42 -0.54
C ARG A 95 20.68 -20.64 -1.16
N GLY A 96 19.87 -21.65 -1.52
CA GLY A 96 20.38 -22.89 -2.11
C GLY A 96 20.95 -22.70 -3.50
N SER A 97 20.43 -21.76 -4.29
CA SER A 97 20.89 -21.47 -5.64
C SER A 97 21.89 -20.33 -5.71
N ALA A 98 22.05 -19.56 -4.63
CA ALA A 98 22.93 -18.40 -4.62
C ALA A 98 24.39 -18.80 -4.75
N PRO A 99 25.17 -18.12 -5.61
CA PRO A 99 26.62 -18.31 -5.63
C PRO A 99 27.24 -17.93 -4.30
N ALA A 100 28.34 -18.57 -3.94
CA ALA A 100 29.06 -18.27 -2.70
C ALA A 100 29.52 -16.81 -2.64
N SER A 101 29.81 -16.22 -3.78
CA SER A 101 30.25 -14.82 -3.90
C SER A 101 29.14 -13.81 -3.62
N ARG A 102 27.96 -14.25 -3.41
CA ARG A 102 26.79 -13.39 -3.24
C ARG A 102 26.71 -12.72 -1.88
N ARG A 103 27.54 -13.04 -0.97
CA ARG A 103 27.53 -12.46 0.37
C ARG A 103 28.03 -11.06 0.39
#